data_7d03ea9d0bf1ed194a0ae388eb67bf82
#
_entry.id   7d03ea9d0bf1ed194a0ae388eb67bf82
#
_cell.length_a   1.000
_cell.length_b   1.000
_cell.length_c   1.000
_cell.angle_alpha   90.00
_cell.angle_beta   90.00
_cell.angle_gamma   90.00
#
_symmetry.space_group_name_H-M   'P 1'
#
loop_
_entity.id
_entity.type
_entity.pdbx_description
1 polymer ?
#
loop_
_entity_poly.entity_id
_entity_poly.type
_entity_poly.pdbx_seq_one_letter_code
_entity_poly.pdbx_strand_id
1 'polypeptide(L)'
;MRKNNKNKTNNLFINKIANEVFSKGYALVPDLISSNLCDTLTKKLENSYLQYHKKYYHNVKKGIKLNSLQNKNSEKTVYNLHNKDLIWFKIFENKTVLKILDIILKKGSYQNNEPYYLSNISARCPMNSTKPQQLHIDSLLPGVNYMITVNVIWMLEDFTKKNGATRIVPMSFKKKSYPKNNKIYRNEKIIEGKKGSVLIFNPSLWHGSSKTLIDDNIRWGVALGYSRWWKKPSFDFMKNTPKKIYNKLTKKQKELLGFYSVPPKC
;
A
#
# COMPACT_ATOMS: atom_id res chain seq x y z
N MET A 1 -25.77 -8.57 -26.12
CA MET A 1 -25.92 -9.42 -24.88
C MET A 1 -24.60 -9.76 -24.18
N ARG A 2 -23.52 -10.18 -24.85
CA ARG A 2 -22.25 -10.57 -24.17
C ARG A 2 -21.54 -9.44 -23.39
N LYS A 3 -21.58 -8.16 -23.82
CA LYS A 3 -20.99 -7.03 -23.07
C LYS A 3 -21.71 -6.73 -21.74
N ASN A 4 -23.04 -6.85 -21.71
CA ASN A 4 -23.80 -6.61 -20.48
C ASN A 4 -23.55 -7.67 -19.39
N ASN A 5 -23.40 -8.95 -19.77
CA ASN A 5 -23.08 -10.01 -18.81
C ASN A 5 -21.68 -9.84 -18.20
N LYS A 6 -20.67 -9.46 -18.99
CA LYS A 6 -19.31 -9.26 -18.51
C LYS A 6 -19.20 -8.08 -17.52
N ASN A 7 -19.96 -7.01 -17.77
CA ASN A 7 -20.02 -5.86 -16.85
C ASN A 7 -20.76 -6.20 -15.55
N LYS A 8 -21.83 -6.99 -15.61
CA LYS A 8 -22.58 -7.44 -14.43
C LYS A 8 -21.73 -8.34 -13.54
N THR A 9 -21.02 -9.31 -14.12
CA THR A 9 -20.11 -10.22 -13.40
C THR A 9 -18.95 -9.45 -12.76
N ASN A 10 -18.39 -8.45 -13.45
CA ASN A 10 -17.32 -7.62 -12.90
C ASN A 10 -17.80 -6.77 -11.71
N ASN A 11 -19.00 -6.20 -11.79
CA ASN A 11 -19.57 -5.43 -10.67
C ASN A 11 -19.87 -6.30 -9.44
N LEU A 12 -20.36 -7.53 -9.62
CA LEU A 12 -20.56 -8.49 -8.54
C LEU A 12 -19.23 -8.82 -7.84
N PHE A 13 -18.18 -9.05 -8.61
CA PHE A 13 -16.84 -9.30 -8.07
C PHE A 13 -16.32 -8.12 -7.24
N ILE A 14 -16.41 -6.88 -7.78
CA ILE A 14 -15.97 -5.67 -7.09
C ILE A 14 -16.72 -5.47 -5.76
N ASN A 15 -18.06 -5.63 -5.77
CA ASN A 15 -18.88 -5.55 -4.57
C ASN A 15 -18.52 -6.62 -3.52
N LYS A 16 -18.25 -7.86 -3.96
CA LYS A 16 -17.81 -8.95 -3.09
C LYS A 16 -16.53 -8.56 -2.36
N ILE A 17 -15.51 -8.07 -3.09
CA ILE A 17 -14.23 -7.68 -2.50
C ILE A 17 -14.41 -6.51 -1.50
N ALA A 18 -15.16 -5.48 -1.86
CA ALA A 18 -15.46 -4.38 -0.95
C ALA A 18 -16.16 -4.86 0.34
N ASN A 19 -17.14 -5.76 0.22
CA ASN A 19 -17.84 -6.36 1.35
C ASN A 19 -16.93 -7.22 2.24
N GLU A 20 -15.95 -7.91 1.68
CA GLU A 20 -14.94 -8.62 2.47
C GLU A 20 -14.09 -7.65 3.29
N VAL A 21 -13.68 -6.52 2.72
CA VAL A 21 -12.93 -5.48 3.46
C VAL A 21 -13.81 -4.89 4.58
N PHE A 22 -15.10 -4.64 4.34
CA PHE A 22 -16.01 -4.15 5.39
C PHE A 22 -16.24 -5.16 6.51
N SER A 23 -16.41 -6.44 6.18
CA SER A 23 -16.78 -7.47 7.16
C SER A 23 -15.58 -8.05 7.91
N LYS A 24 -14.51 -8.42 7.19
CA LYS A 24 -13.32 -9.08 7.73
C LYS A 24 -12.18 -8.11 8.04
N GLY A 25 -12.19 -6.93 7.43
CA GLY A 25 -11.12 -5.92 7.47
C GLY A 25 -10.11 -6.04 6.33
N TYR A 26 -10.21 -7.07 5.49
CA TYR A 26 -9.28 -7.29 4.37
C TYR A 26 -9.89 -8.16 3.27
N ALA A 27 -9.31 -8.05 2.09
CA ALA A 27 -9.54 -8.98 0.97
C ALA A 27 -8.23 -9.19 0.19
N LEU A 28 -8.02 -10.41 -0.30
CA LEU A 28 -6.93 -10.75 -1.21
C LEU A 28 -7.51 -10.95 -2.61
N VAL A 29 -6.96 -10.23 -3.59
CA VAL A 29 -7.38 -10.31 -4.99
C VAL A 29 -6.21 -10.86 -5.81
N PRO A 30 -6.31 -12.06 -6.37
CA PRO A 30 -5.24 -12.66 -7.16
C PRO A 30 -5.15 -12.05 -8.57
N ASP A 31 -3.98 -12.18 -9.18
CA ASP A 31 -3.73 -11.99 -10.62
C ASP A 31 -4.22 -10.68 -11.25
N LEU A 32 -4.02 -9.55 -10.55
CA LEU A 32 -4.42 -8.23 -11.08
C LEU A 32 -3.38 -7.59 -12.00
N ILE A 33 -2.13 -8.03 -11.93
CA ILE A 33 -1.05 -7.62 -12.84
C ILE A 33 -0.22 -8.83 -13.26
N SER A 34 0.35 -8.76 -14.46
CA SER A 34 1.15 -9.86 -15.02
C SER A 34 2.48 -10.03 -14.28
N SER A 35 2.98 -11.27 -14.30
CA SER A 35 4.32 -11.60 -13.77
C SER A 35 5.41 -10.72 -14.40
N ASN A 36 5.38 -10.50 -15.72
CA ASN A 36 6.35 -9.65 -16.41
C ASN A 36 6.36 -8.20 -15.91
N LEU A 37 5.17 -7.66 -15.55
CA LEU A 37 5.12 -6.32 -14.94
C LEU A 37 5.73 -6.36 -13.54
N CYS A 38 5.45 -7.37 -12.74
CA CYS A 38 6.05 -7.53 -11.41
C CYS A 38 7.58 -7.58 -11.51
N ASP A 39 8.14 -8.39 -12.42
CA ASP A 39 9.59 -8.51 -12.63
C ASP A 39 10.22 -7.17 -13.00
N THR A 40 9.56 -6.43 -13.89
CA THR A 40 9.99 -5.08 -14.28
C THR A 40 10.01 -4.13 -13.09
N LEU A 41 8.96 -4.16 -12.26
CA LEU A 41 8.85 -3.31 -11.07
C LEU A 41 9.87 -3.69 -10.01
N THR A 42 10.08 -5.00 -9.76
CA THR A 42 11.10 -5.52 -8.84
C THR A 42 12.50 -5.05 -9.24
N LYS A 43 12.87 -5.20 -10.52
CA LYS A 43 14.17 -4.72 -11.03
C LYS A 43 14.37 -3.22 -10.82
N LYS A 44 13.31 -2.42 -11.03
CA LYS A 44 13.37 -0.97 -10.76
C LYS A 44 13.50 -0.64 -9.28
N LEU A 45 12.91 -1.43 -8.38
CA LEU A 45 13.06 -1.26 -6.94
C LEU A 45 14.48 -1.58 -6.49
N GLU A 46 15.04 -2.70 -6.91
CA GLU A 46 16.43 -3.08 -6.58
C GLU A 46 17.40 -2.00 -7.04
N ASN A 47 17.29 -1.52 -8.28
CA ASN A 47 18.12 -0.44 -8.80
C ASN A 47 17.96 0.86 -7.97
N SER A 48 16.72 1.24 -7.62
CA SER A 48 16.44 2.44 -6.82
C SER A 48 17.00 2.31 -5.41
N TYR A 49 16.88 1.15 -4.80
CA TYR A 49 17.42 0.85 -3.48
C TYR A 49 18.95 0.92 -3.47
N LEU A 50 19.62 0.29 -4.43
CA LEU A 50 21.08 0.30 -4.56
C LEU A 50 21.66 1.71 -4.77
N GLN A 51 21.03 2.51 -5.63
CA GLN A 51 21.43 3.91 -5.85
C GLN A 51 21.32 4.73 -4.57
N TYR A 52 20.22 4.54 -3.83
CA TYR A 52 20.00 5.21 -2.55
C TYR A 52 21.02 4.77 -1.50
N HIS A 53 21.28 3.49 -1.39
CA HIS A 53 22.23 2.92 -0.43
C HIS A 53 23.65 3.43 -0.64
N LYS A 54 24.12 3.51 -1.90
CA LYS A 54 25.40 4.12 -2.26
C LYS A 54 25.49 5.58 -1.79
N LYS A 55 24.44 6.38 -2.04
CA LYS A 55 24.37 7.77 -1.60
C LYS A 55 24.33 7.88 -0.08
N TYR A 56 23.67 6.99 0.61
CA TYR A 56 23.60 6.92 2.07
C TYR A 56 24.98 6.75 2.68
N TYR A 57 25.72 5.74 2.29
CA TYR A 57 27.07 5.50 2.82
C TYR A 57 28.03 6.66 2.53
N HIS A 58 27.94 7.26 1.35
CA HIS A 58 28.74 8.44 1.01
C HIS A 58 28.45 9.62 1.95
N ASN A 59 27.18 9.87 2.26
CA ASN A 59 26.78 10.95 3.15
C ASN A 59 27.14 10.68 4.61
N VAL A 60 27.03 9.44 5.09
CA VAL A 60 27.47 9.04 6.43
C VAL A 60 28.96 9.26 6.62
N LYS A 61 29.79 8.88 5.63
CA LYS A 61 31.24 9.17 5.65
C LYS A 61 31.56 10.66 5.73
N LYS A 62 30.66 11.53 5.24
CA LYS A 62 30.78 13.00 5.34
C LYS A 62 30.15 13.59 6.61
N GLY A 63 29.74 12.76 7.57
CA GLY A 63 29.10 13.22 8.82
C GLY A 63 27.71 13.83 8.66
N ILE A 64 27.06 13.68 7.51
CA ILE A 64 25.71 14.18 7.26
C ILE A 64 24.70 13.29 7.97
N LYS A 65 23.98 13.85 8.96
CA LYS A 65 22.86 13.15 9.61
C LYS A 65 21.75 12.89 8.60
N LEU A 66 21.37 11.62 8.47
CA LEU A 66 20.29 11.20 7.60
C LEU A 66 19.02 10.90 8.40
N ASN A 67 17.88 11.11 7.74
CA ASN A 67 16.59 10.91 8.37
C ASN A 67 16.43 9.43 8.80
N SER A 68 16.09 9.21 10.07
CA SER A 68 16.02 7.89 10.74
C SER A 68 15.04 6.89 10.10
N LEU A 69 14.11 7.35 9.26
CA LEU A 69 13.12 6.49 8.59
C LEU A 69 13.73 5.46 7.62
N GLN A 70 15.01 5.58 7.30
CA GLN A 70 15.67 4.81 6.23
C GLN A 70 16.69 3.80 6.76
N ASN A 71 16.87 3.70 8.07
CA ASN A 71 17.95 2.94 8.67
C ASN A 71 17.47 1.71 9.46
N LYS A 72 16.52 0.97 8.90
CA LYS A 72 16.11 -0.30 9.50
C LYS A 72 16.87 -1.45 8.82
N ASN A 73 17.77 -2.09 9.55
CA ASN A 73 18.48 -3.29 9.11
C ASN A 73 17.53 -4.49 8.85
N SER A 74 16.24 -4.35 9.17
CA SER A 74 15.23 -5.42 9.05
C SER A 74 14.42 -5.38 7.75
N GLU A 75 14.55 -4.33 6.95
CA GLU A 75 13.84 -4.21 5.67
C GLU A 75 14.55 -3.26 4.68
N LYS A 76 14.53 -3.58 3.40
CA LYS A 76 14.80 -2.62 2.33
C LYS A 76 13.54 -1.78 2.12
N THR A 77 13.69 -0.46 2.02
CA THR A 77 12.55 0.44 1.77
C THR A 77 12.85 1.44 0.67
N VAL A 78 11.90 1.65 -0.23
CA VAL A 78 11.95 2.68 -1.28
C VAL A 78 10.69 3.53 -1.20
N TYR A 79 10.85 4.84 -0.96
CA TYR A 79 9.75 5.80 -0.88
C TYR A 79 9.57 6.59 -2.18
N ASN A 80 8.41 7.25 -2.32
CA ASN A 80 8.13 8.21 -3.38
C ASN A 80 8.33 7.63 -4.79
N LEU A 81 7.76 6.46 -5.05
CA LEU A 81 7.89 5.76 -6.34
C LEU A 81 7.36 6.61 -7.51
N HIS A 82 6.34 7.46 -7.25
CA HIS A 82 5.74 8.34 -8.25
C HIS A 82 6.73 9.31 -8.92
N ASN A 83 7.82 9.66 -8.22
CA ASN A 83 8.84 10.57 -8.75
C ASN A 83 10.03 9.87 -9.42
N LYS A 84 10.05 8.54 -9.44
CA LYS A 84 11.14 7.74 -10.00
C LYS A 84 10.85 7.30 -11.44
N ASP A 85 9.63 6.82 -11.69
CA ASP A 85 9.24 6.35 -13.02
C ASP A 85 7.70 6.35 -13.15
N LEU A 86 7.19 6.71 -14.34
CA LEU A 86 5.75 6.71 -14.63
C LEU A 86 5.15 5.30 -14.69
N ILE A 87 5.96 4.26 -14.82
CA ILE A 87 5.49 2.86 -14.83
C ILE A 87 4.70 2.51 -13.56
N TRP A 88 5.00 3.18 -12.44
CA TRP A 88 4.32 2.95 -11.17
C TRP A 88 2.83 3.27 -11.23
N PHE A 89 2.41 4.15 -12.12
CA PHE A 89 0.98 4.45 -12.30
C PHE A 89 0.19 3.27 -12.87
N LYS A 90 0.84 2.25 -13.46
CA LYS A 90 0.16 1.00 -13.86
C LYS A 90 -0.48 0.27 -12.67
N ILE A 91 0.11 0.42 -11.47
CA ILE A 91 -0.46 -0.14 -10.25
C ILE A 91 -1.21 0.91 -9.42
N PHE A 92 -0.79 2.17 -9.43
CA PHE A 92 -1.47 3.24 -8.67
C PHE A 92 -2.88 3.51 -9.19
N GLU A 93 -3.11 3.41 -10.48
CA GLU A 93 -4.40 3.64 -11.14
C GLU A 93 -5.03 2.36 -11.72
N ASN A 94 -4.70 1.19 -11.13
CA ASN A 94 -5.30 -0.08 -11.54
C ASN A 94 -6.82 0.01 -11.44
N LYS A 95 -7.51 -0.22 -12.57
CA LYS A 95 -8.96 0.00 -12.72
C LYS A 95 -9.80 -0.82 -11.74
N THR A 96 -9.39 -2.06 -11.47
CA THR A 96 -10.10 -2.95 -10.54
C THR A 96 -9.97 -2.45 -9.10
N VAL A 97 -8.75 -2.09 -8.69
CA VAL A 97 -8.50 -1.53 -7.35
C VAL A 97 -9.26 -0.24 -7.17
N LEU A 98 -9.19 0.71 -8.12
CA LEU A 98 -9.89 1.99 -8.00
C LEU A 98 -11.41 1.81 -7.89
N LYS A 99 -12.03 0.88 -8.63
CA LYS A 99 -13.47 0.57 -8.49
C LYS A 99 -13.83 0.03 -7.10
N ILE A 100 -12.96 -0.80 -6.51
CA ILE A 100 -13.16 -1.28 -5.12
C ILE A 100 -13.05 -0.10 -4.14
N LEU A 101 -12.07 0.77 -4.34
CA LEU A 101 -11.86 1.97 -3.52
C LEU A 101 -13.01 2.97 -3.65
N ASP A 102 -13.62 3.11 -4.84
CA ASP A 102 -14.83 3.93 -5.03
C ASP A 102 -15.94 3.49 -4.08
N ILE A 103 -16.19 2.19 -3.94
CA ILE A 103 -17.21 1.68 -3.00
C ILE A 103 -16.82 1.96 -1.56
N ILE A 104 -15.54 1.77 -1.21
CA ILE A 104 -15.10 1.84 0.19
C ILE A 104 -14.94 3.29 0.66
N LEU A 105 -14.22 4.12 -0.12
CA LEU A 105 -13.85 5.48 0.30
C LEU A 105 -14.93 6.53 0.02
N LYS A 106 -15.80 6.30 -0.97
CA LYS A 106 -16.92 7.21 -1.22
C LYS A 106 -18.11 6.96 -0.30
N LYS A 107 -18.21 5.77 0.30
CA LYS A 107 -19.30 5.45 1.23
C LYS A 107 -19.38 6.45 2.39
N GLY A 108 -20.54 7.03 2.58
CA GLY A 108 -20.80 8.00 3.65
C GLY A 108 -20.23 9.39 3.43
N SER A 109 -19.67 9.68 2.24
CA SER A 109 -19.36 11.05 1.81
C SER A 109 -20.59 11.72 1.20
N TYR A 110 -20.53 13.04 1.01
CA TYR A 110 -21.62 13.78 0.38
C TYR A 110 -21.95 13.17 -0.99
N GLN A 111 -23.19 12.78 -1.19
CA GLN A 111 -23.68 12.08 -2.38
C GLN A 111 -22.88 10.81 -2.77
N ASN A 112 -22.09 10.23 -1.84
CA ASN A 112 -21.17 9.13 -2.09
C ASN A 112 -20.23 9.36 -3.29
N ASN A 113 -19.80 10.58 -3.53
CA ASN A 113 -19.01 10.95 -4.71
C ASN A 113 -17.76 11.80 -4.43
N GLU A 114 -17.37 11.99 -3.17
CA GLU A 114 -16.16 12.76 -2.87
C GLU A 114 -14.89 12.04 -3.35
N PRO A 115 -13.87 12.79 -3.81
CA PRO A 115 -12.63 12.24 -4.30
C PRO A 115 -11.77 11.65 -3.17
N TYR A 116 -10.81 10.83 -3.56
CA TYR A 116 -9.73 10.33 -2.73
C TYR A 116 -8.40 10.40 -3.52
N TYR A 117 -7.30 10.34 -2.81
CA TYR A 117 -5.98 10.39 -3.41
C TYR A 117 -4.99 9.46 -2.68
N LEU A 118 -3.82 9.26 -3.25
CA LEU A 118 -2.72 8.54 -2.62
C LEU A 118 -2.19 9.35 -1.43
N SER A 119 -2.11 8.72 -0.27
CA SER A 119 -1.60 9.33 0.96
C SER A 119 -0.28 8.70 1.42
N ASN A 120 0.04 7.49 0.94
CA ASN A 120 1.30 6.81 1.17
C ASN A 120 1.73 6.05 -0.10
N ILE A 121 3.01 6.11 -0.43
CA ILE A 121 3.63 5.34 -1.53
C ILE A 121 4.98 4.84 -1.04
N SER A 122 5.08 3.56 -0.72
CA SER A 122 6.33 2.92 -0.33
C SER A 122 6.42 1.50 -0.88
N ALA A 123 7.63 1.06 -1.16
CA ALA A 123 7.91 -0.36 -1.40
C ALA A 123 8.76 -0.89 -0.25
N ARG A 124 8.50 -2.13 0.15
CA ARG A 124 9.16 -2.77 1.27
C ARG A 124 9.53 -4.21 0.93
N CYS A 125 10.75 -4.59 1.32
CA CYS A 125 11.25 -5.95 1.22
C CYS A 125 11.82 -6.32 2.58
N PRO A 126 11.18 -7.22 3.36
CA PRO A 126 11.73 -7.72 4.60
C PRO A 126 13.07 -8.39 4.35
N MET A 127 14.04 -8.10 5.20
CA MET A 127 15.33 -8.77 5.23
C MET A 127 15.33 -9.86 6.32
N ASN A 128 16.42 -10.59 6.42
CA ASN A 128 16.61 -11.64 7.41
C ASN A 128 16.19 -11.18 8.80
N SER A 129 15.02 -11.58 9.23
CA SER A 129 14.48 -11.25 10.54
C SER A 129 13.87 -12.47 11.19
N THR A 130 14.55 -12.95 12.24
CA THR A 130 14.08 -14.07 13.05
C THR A 130 12.84 -13.74 13.87
N LYS A 131 12.55 -12.45 14.06
CA LYS A 131 11.37 -11.97 14.79
C LYS A 131 10.37 -11.34 13.84
N PRO A 132 9.08 -11.65 13.98
CA PRO A 132 8.04 -10.97 13.22
C PRO A 132 7.94 -9.50 13.65
N GLN A 133 7.50 -8.63 12.74
CA GLN A 133 7.16 -7.26 13.10
C GLN A 133 6.05 -7.25 14.16
N GLN A 134 6.15 -6.37 15.15
CA GLN A 134 5.06 -6.16 16.12
C GLN A 134 3.76 -5.82 15.37
N LEU A 135 2.65 -6.45 15.80
CA LEU A 135 1.35 -6.05 15.28
C LEU A 135 1.09 -4.59 15.60
N HIS A 136 0.56 -3.87 14.63
CA HIS A 136 0.26 -2.45 14.73
C HIS A 136 -0.97 -2.10 13.88
N ILE A 137 -1.39 -0.86 13.95
CA ILE A 137 -2.35 -0.25 13.04
C ILE A 137 -1.66 0.91 12.32
N ASP A 138 -2.06 1.17 11.08
CA ASP A 138 -1.59 2.33 10.30
C ASP A 138 -2.51 3.54 10.46
N SER A 139 -3.68 3.35 11.05
CA SER A 139 -4.60 4.43 11.40
C SER A 139 -4.13 5.15 12.66
N LEU A 140 -4.21 6.49 12.67
CA LEU A 140 -3.89 7.28 13.87
C LEU A 140 -4.92 7.07 14.99
N LEU A 141 -6.14 6.65 14.64
CA LEU A 141 -7.22 6.37 15.58
C LEU A 141 -7.76 4.97 15.33
N PRO A 142 -7.82 4.10 16.32
CA PRO A 142 -8.45 2.80 16.20
C PRO A 142 -9.97 2.94 16.16
N GLY A 143 -10.63 2.18 15.25
CA GLY A 143 -12.05 1.94 15.31
C GLY A 143 -12.98 3.09 14.90
N VAL A 144 -12.64 3.83 13.86
CA VAL A 144 -13.57 4.79 13.24
C VAL A 144 -14.68 4.06 12.48
N ASN A 145 -15.90 4.64 12.44
CA ASN A 145 -17.05 4.03 11.77
C ASN A 145 -16.92 4.00 10.24
N TYR A 146 -16.24 4.99 9.65
CA TYR A 146 -15.98 5.09 8.23
C TYR A 146 -14.48 4.97 7.95
N MET A 147 -14.12 4.27 6.87
CA MET A 147 -12.73 4.23 6.44
C MET A 147 -12.31 5.58 5.87
N ILE A 148 -11.33 6.21 6.50
CA ILE A 148 -10.70 7.44 6.04
C ILE A 148 -9.58 7.13 5.05
N THR A 149 -8.94 5.98 5.24
CA THR A 149 -7.86 5.45 4.41
C THR A 149 -8.13 3.98 4.11
N VAL A 150 -7.64 3.49 2.99
CA VAL A 150 -7.56 2.06 2.65
C VAL A 150 -6.12 1.76 2.27
N ASN A 151 -5.58 0.71 2.85
CA ASN A 151 -4.25 0.22 2.51
C ASN A 151 -4.33 -0.85 1.42
N VAL A 152 -3.37 -0.81 0.51
CA VAL A 152 -3.24 -1.71 -0.62
C VAL A 152 -1.80 -2.17 -0.70
N ILE A 153 -1.55 -3.48 -0.64
CA ILE A 153 -0.22 -4.06 -0.82
C ILE A 153 -0.20 -4.90 -2.09
N TRP A 154 0.55 -4.45 -3.09
CA TRP A 154 0.84 -5.22 -4.30
C TRP A 154 1.96 -6.21 -4.04
N MET A 155 1.75 -7.47 -4.35
CA MET A 155 2.74 -8.53 -4.23
C MET A 155 3.53 -8.63 -5.53
N LEU A 156 4.76 -8.13 -5.53
CA LEU A 156 5.62 -8.21 -6.72
C LEU A 156 6.36 -9.56 -6.81
N GLU A 157 6.37 -10.31 -5.72
CA GLU A 157 6.84 -11.68 -5.59
C GLU A 157 5.80 -12.52 -4.84
N ASP A 158 5.94 -13.84 -4.84
CA ASP A 158 5.11 -14.71 -4.01
C ASP A 158 5.29 -14.35 -2.53
N PHE A 159 4.20 -14.11 -1.81
CA PHE A 159 4.21 -13.92 -0.37
C PHE A 159 3.94 -15.25 0.31
N THR A 160 4.86 -15.71 1.14
CA THR A 160 4.79 -17.00 1.84
C THR A 160 5.09 -16.85 3.33
N LYS A 161 4.74 -17.86 4.10
CA LYS A 161 5.07 -17.92 5.55
C LYS A 161 6.56 -17.78 5.82
N LYS A 162 7.41 -18.17 4.87
CA LYS A 162 8.87 -18.21 5.04
C LYS A 162 9.57 -16.90 4.68
N ASN A 163 8.92 -16.01 3.90
CA ASN A 163 9.57 -14.82 3.35
C ASN A 163 8.97 -13.49 3.82
N GLY A 164 8.36 -13.46 4.99
CA GLY A 164 7.85 -12.22 5.59
C GLY A 164 6.49 -11.79 5.06
N ALA A 165 5.62 -12.72 4.65
CA ALA A 165 4.24 -12.40 4.26
C ALA A 165 3.49 -11.63 5.35
N THR A 166 2.51 -10.83 4.95
CA THR A 166 1.71 -10.03 5.88
C THR A 166 0.90 -10.92 6.81
N ARG A 167 1.03 -10.73 8.12
CA ARG A 167 0.14 -11.32 9.14
C ARG A 167 -0.91 -10.30 9.56
N ILE A 168 -2.10 -10.81 9.83
CA ILE A 168 -3.24 -9.99 10.24
C ILE A 168 -4.02 -10.69 11.36
N VAL A 169 -4.77 -9.91 12.12
CA VAL A 169 -5.80 -10.41 13.03
C VAL A 169 -7.17 -10.02 12.46
N PRO A 170 -7.89 -10.94 11.80
CA PRO A 170 -9.18 -10.63 11.18
C PRO A 170 -10.15 -9.97 12.16
N MET A 171 -10.92 -9.01 11.69
CA MET A 171 -11.94 -8.26 12.46
C MET A 171 -11.39 -7.43 13.63
N SER A 172 -10.06 -7.34 13.82
CA SER A 172 -9.47 -6.58 14.94
C SER A 172 -9.77 -5.08 14.89
N PHE A 173 -10.02 -4.52 13.70
CA PHE A 173 -10.44 -3.12 13.54
C PHE A 173 -11.72 -2.77 14.30
N LYS A 174 -12.59 -3.77 14.58
CA LYS A 174 -13.81 -3.60 15.38
C LYS A 174 -13.54 -3.41 16.88
N LYS A 175 -12.34 -3.75 17.35
CA LYS A 175 -11.98 -3.69 18.78
C LYS A 175 -11.73 -2.28 19.31
N LYS A 176 -11.63 -1.27 18.44
CA LYS A 176 -11.38 0.13 18.79
C LYS A 176 -10.18 0.32 19.75
N SER A 177 -9.16 -0.53 19.61
CA SER A 177 -7.96 -0.54 20.45
C SER A 177 -6.71 -0.90 19.66
N TYR A 178 -5.55 -0.59 20.22
CA TYR A 178 -4.27 -1.04 19.68
C TYR A 178 -4.01 -2.51 20.04
N PRO A 179 -3.24 -3.26 19.24
CA PRO A 179 -2.76 -4.57 19.66
C PRO A 179 -1.82 -4.45 20.85
N LYS A 180 -1.86 -5.42 21.77
CA LYS A 180 -0.92 -5.50 22.88
C LYS A 180 0.43 -6.01 22.39
N ASN A 181 1.52 -5.39 22.85
CA ASN A 181 2.87 -5.82 22.52
C ASN A 181 3.11 -7.28 22.93
N ASN A 182 3.84 -8.01 22.09
CA ASN A 182 4.24 -9.41 22.31
C ASN A 182 3.07 -10.40 22.56
N LYS A 183 1.82 -9.99 22.32
CA LYS A 183 0.67 -10.88 22.45
C LYS A 183 0.46 -11.69 21.18
N ILE A 184 0.30 -13.01 21.34
CA ILE A 184 -0.12 -13.94 20.28
C ILE A 184 -1.64 -13.98 20.27
N TYR A 185 -2.23 -13.83 19.08
CA TYR A 185 -3.69 -13.88 18.89
C TYR A 185 -4.06 -15.17 18.18
N ARG A 186 -4.99 -15.96 18.75
CA ARG A 186 -5.38 -17.28 18.22
C ARG A 186 -5.93 -17.23 16.80
N ASN A 187 -6.56 -16.14 16.40
CA ASN A 187 -7.13 -15.93 15.06
C ASN A 187 -6.19 -15.19 14.11
N GLU A 188 -4.92 -15.05 14.45
CA GLU A 188 -3.92 -14.48 13.55
C GLU A 188 -3.76 -15.34 12.30
N LYS A 189 -3.69 -14.70 11.14
CA LYS A 189 -3.50 -15.34 9.84
C LYS A 189 -2.32 -14.74 9.10
N ILE A 190 -1.56 -15.58 8.43
CA ILE A 190 -0.55 -15.15 7.47
C ILE A 190 -1.22 -15.14 6.10
N ILE A 191 -1.13 -14.00 5.41
CA ILE A 191 -1.73 -13.82 4.08
C ILE A 191 -0.68 -14.19 3.03
N GLU A 192 -0.79 -15.39 2.55
CA GLU A 192 0.01 -15.88 1.42
C GLU A 192 -0.68 -15.52 0.11
N GLY A 193 0.09 -15.19 -0.91
CA GLY A 193 -0.44 -14.82 -2.22
C GLY A 193 0.62 -14.92 -3.30
N LYS A 194 0.18 -15.20 -4.51
CA LYS A 194 1.04 -15.27 -5.69
C LYS A 194 1.43 -13.87 -6.17
N LYS A 195 2.58 -13.77 -6.80
CA LYS A 195 3.04 -12.63 -7.60
C LYS A 195 1.90 -12.07 -8.46
N GLY A 196 1.73 -10.76 -8.47
CA GLY A 196 0.63 -10.09 -9.18
C GLY A 196 -0.66 -9.94 -8.38
N SER A 197 -0.75 -10.54 -7.18
CA SER A 197 -1.90 -10.38 -6.28
C SER A 197 -1.85 -9.05 -5.52
N VAL A 198 -3.00 -8.63 -4.99
CA VAL A 198 -3.11 -7.44 -4.15
C VAL A 198 -3.90 -7.74 -2.88
N LEU A 199 -3.36 -7.31 -1.75
CA LEU A 199 -4.04 -7.30 -0.46
C LEU A 199 -4.61 -5.90 -0.20
N ILE A 200 -5.94 -5.80 -0.01
CA ILE A 200 -6.65 -4.57 0.30
C ILE A 200 -7.15 -4.68 1.74
N PHE A 201 -6.87 -3.70 2.60
CA PHE A 201 -7.26 -3.81 4.00
C PHE A 201 -7.52 -2.47 4.69
N ASN A 202 -8.32 -2.54 5.75
CA ASN A 202 -8.60 -1.43 6.66
C ASN A 202 -7.34 -1.11 7.46
N PRO A 203 -6.83 0.13 7.48
CA PRO A 203 -5.62 0.49 8.21
C PRO A 203 -5.73 0.35 9.74
N SER A 204 -6.94 0.22 10.30
CA SER A 204 -7.15 -0.13 11.71
C SER A 204 -7.10 -1.64 11.98
N LEU A 205 -6.94 -2.48 10.95
CA LEU A 205 -6.72 -3.91 11.11
C LEU A 205 -5.35 -4.13 11.74
N TRP A 206 -5.26 -4.95 12.78
CA TRP A 206 -3.97 -5.29 13.38
C TRP A 206 -3.17 -6.15 12.43
N HIS A 207 -2.01 -5.68 12.04
CA HIS A 207 -1.18 -6.33 11.04
C HIS A 207 0.32 -6.13 11.28
N GLY A 208 1.13 -6.88 10.56
CA GLY A 208 2.59 -6.79 10.57
C GLY A 208 3.18 -7.77 9.57
N SER A 209 4.49 -7.79 9.38
CA SER A 209 5.16 -8.83 8.60
C SER A 209 5.40 -10.08 9.47
N SER A 210 5.37 -11.26 8.87
CA SER A 210 5.88 -12.49 9.50
C SER A 210 7.41 -12.46 9.53
N LYS A 211 8.01 -13.41 10.24
CA LYS A 211 9.47 -13.61 10.21
C LYS A 211 9.93 -14.00 8.80
N THR A 212 11.17 -13.66 8.48
CA THR A 212 11.83 -14.05 7.24
C THR A 212 12.86 -15.12 7.57
N LEU A 213 12.69 -16.30 7.00
CA LEU A 213 13.54 -17.49 7.23
C LEU A 213 14.42 -17.82 6.04
N ILE A 214 14.43 -16.98 5.02
CA ILE A 214 15.15 -17.16 3.76
C ILE A 214 16.24 -16.09 3.73
N ASP A 215 17.49 -16.53 3.58
CA ASP A 215 18.61 -15.63 3.33
C ASP A 215 18.48 -15.02 1.93
N ASP A 216 19.00 -13.82 1.75
CA ASP A 216 18.94 -13.05 0.49
C ASP A 216 17.52 -12.91 -0.10
N ASN A 217 16.55 -12.81 0.78
CA ASN A 217 15.16 -12.72 0.40
C ASN A 217 14.88 -11.48 -0.48
N ILE A 218 14.37 -11.71 -1.68
CA ILE A 218 13.86 -10.66 -2.57
C ILE A 218 12.33 -10.81 -2.59
N ARG A 219 11.64 -10.16 -1.65
CA ARG A 219 10.19 -10.17 -1.57
C ARG A 219 9.65 -8.74 -1.48
N TRP A 220 9.65 -8.06 -2.61
CA TRP A 220 9.10 -6.72 -2.68
C TRP A 220 7.58 -6.71 -2.65
N GLY A 221 7.05 -5.85 -1.79
CA GLY A 221 5.66 -5.43 -1.80
C GLY A 221 5.57 -3.92 -1.95
N VAL A 222 4.63 -3.43 -2.77
CA VAL A 222 4.35 -1.99 -2.87
C VAL A 222 3.14 -1.67 -2.01
N ALA A 223 3.37 -0.93 -0.93
CA ALA A 223 2.35 -0.48 -0.01
C ALA A 223 1.87 0.92 -0.39
N LEU A 224 0.57 1.02 -0.66
CA LEU A 224 -0.12 2.25 -1.03
C LEU A 224 -1.20 2.54 0.03
N GLY A 225 -1.33 3.80 0.41
CA GLY A 225 -2.48 4.29 1.16
C GLY A 225 -3.32 5.18 0.26
N TYR A 226 -4.63 4.91 0.16
CA TYR A 226 -5.59 5.80 -0.50
C TYR A 226 -6.47 6.42 0.56
N SER A 227 -6.56 7.74 0.60
CA SER A 227 -7.29 8.48 1.64
C SER A 227 -8.30 9.42 1.04
N ARG A 228 -9.38 9.69 1.80
CA ARG A 228 -10.32 10.77 1.48
C ARG A 228 -9.57 12.09 1.29
N TRP A 229 -10.01 12.91 0.39
CA TRP A 229 -9.32 14.11 -0.09
C TRP A 229 -8.91 15.11 1.02
N TRP A 230 -9.69 15.21 2.09
CA TRP A 230 -9.43 16.13 3.20
C TRP A 230 -8.41 15.62 4.24
N LYS A 231 -8.01 14.35 4.18
CA LYS A 231 -6.97 13.81 5.07
C LYS A 231 -5.59 14.19 4.54
N LYS A 232 -4.79 14.88 5.33
CA LYS A 232 -3.40 15.19 4.97
C LYS A 232 -2.62 13.91 4.63
N PRO A 233 -1.89 13.86 3.50
CA PRO A 233 -1.07 12.72 3.14
C PRO A 233 0.12 12.54 4.09
N SER A 234 0.64 11.31 4.19
CA SER A 234 1.83 11.00 5.01
C SER A 234 3.12 11.60 4.43
N PHE A 235 3.13 11.88 3.14
CA PHE A 235 4.22 12.52 2.41
C PHE A 235 3.69 13.63 1.52
N ASP A 236 4.43 14.72 1.42
CA ASP A 236 4.12 15.82 0.50
C ASP A 236 4.50 15.44 -0.93
N PHE A 237 3.58 14.75 -1.62
CA PHE A 237 3.80 14.31 -2.99
C PHE A 237 3.93 15.47 -3.96
N MET A 238 3.21 16.55 -3.74
CA MET A 238 3.26 17.74 -4.59
C MET A 238 4.65 18.34 -4.58
N LYS A 239 5.21 18.58 -3.39
CA LYS A 239 6.57 19.13 -3.21
C LYS A 239 7.64 18.16 -3.70
N ASN A 240 7.41 16.85 -3.54
CA ASN A 240 8.36 15.80 -3.91
C ASN A 240 8.26 15.36 -5.38
N THR A 241 7.36 15.94 -6.18
CA THR A 241 7.24 15.64 -7.62
C THR A 241 8.09 16.60 -8.44
N PRO A 242 9.20 16.16 -9.07
CA PRO A 242 10.01 17.02 -9.93
C PRO A 242 9.21 17.55 -11.12
N LYS A 243 9.46 18.79 -11.54
CA LYS A 243 8.79 19.46 -12.66
C LYS A 243 8.78 18.58 -13.93
N LYS A 244 9.89 17.88 -14.23
CA LYS A 244 10.00 16.95 -15.37
C LYS A 244 9.02 15.77 -15.31
N ILE A 245 8.67 15.31 -14.12
CA ILE A 245 7.66 14.26 -13.91
C ILE A 245 6.28 14.87 -13.98
N TYR A 246 6.03 15.97 -13.25
CA TYR A 246 4.75 16.66 -13.22
C TYR A 246 4.21 16.99 -14.64
N ASN A 247 5.08 17.47 -15.54
CA ASN A 247 4.70 17.81 -16.91
C ASN A 247 4.25 16.60 -17.75
N LYS A 248 4.63 15.39 -17.34
CA LYS A 248 4.25 14.13 -18.02
C LYS A 248 3.02 13.47 -17.40
N LEU A 249 2.56 13.93 -16.24
CA LEU A 249 1.40 13.36 -15.57
C LEU A 249 0.11 13.77 -16.29
N THR A 250 -0.78 12.82 -16.45
CA THR A 250 -2.16 13.08 -16.87
C THR A 250 -2.94 13.84 -15.79
N LYS A 251 -4.07 14.45 -16.13
CA LYS A 251 -4.96 15.09 -15.14
C LYS A 251 -5.33 14.12 -14.02
N LYS A 252 -5.75 12.89 -14.35
CA LYS A 252 -6.12 11.87 -13.38
C LYS A 252 -4.95 11.49 -12.44
N GLN A 253 -3.72 11.39 -12.97
CA GLN A 253 -2.54 11.10 -12.14
C GLN A 253 -2.23 12.25 -11.18
N LYS A 254 -2.41 13.50 -11.61
CA LYS A 254 -2.27 14.68 -10.75
C LYS A 254 -3.35 14.69 -9.66
N GLU A 255 -4.60 14.37 -9.99
CA GLU A 255 -5.69 14.21 -9.01
C GLU A 255 -5.33 13.14 -7.98
N LEU A 256 -4.86 11.97 -8.45
CA LEU A 256 -4.50 10.86 -7.58
C LEU A 256 -3.31 11.18 -6.65
N LEU A 257 -2.41 12.07 -7.03
CA LEU A 257 -1.32 12.57 -6.19
C LEU A 257 -1.73 13.77 -5.30
N GLY A 258 -2.99 14.20 -5.35
CA GLY A 258 -3.53 15.26 -4.50
C GLY A 258 -3.28 16.68 -4.99
N PHE A 259 -2.80 16.90 -6.23
CA PHE A 259 -2.53 18.25 -6.75
C PHE A 259 -3.77 19.16 -6.80
N TYR A 260 -4.98 18.59 -6.81
CA TYR A 260 -6.23 19.35 -6.83
C TYR A 260 -7.01 19.22 -5.52
N SER A 261 -6.46 18.55 -4.51
CA SER A 261 -7.05 18.44 -3.17
C SER A 261 -6.62 19.61 -2.29
N VAL A 262 -6.93 20.82 -2.74
CA VAL A 262 -6.65 22.05 -2.00
C VAL A 262 -7.96 22.65 -1.55
N PRO A 263 -8.03 23.25 -0.33
CA PRO A 263 -9.21 24.00 0.10
C PRO A 263 -9.56 25.11 -0.90
N PRO A 264 -10.83 25.45 -1.08
CA PRO A 264 -11.23 26.59 -1.88
C PRO A 264 -10.58 27.86 -1.32
N LYS A 265 -10.19 28.76 -2.19
CA LYS A 265 -9.77 30.11 -1.78
C LYS A 265 -11.00 30.90 -1.38
N CYS A 266 -10.98 31.47 -0.19
CA CYS A 266 -12.01 32.41 0.27
C CYS A 266 -11.89 33.71 -0.51
#